data_c8a9e907fc06c5f407e996e375d9516c
#
_entry.id   c8a9e907fc06c5f407e996e375d9516c
#
_cell.length_a   1.000
_cell.length_b   1.000
_cell.length_c   1.000
_cell.angle_alpha   90.00
_cell.angle_beta   90.00
_cell.angle_gamma   90.00
#
_symmetry.space_group_name_H-M   'P 1'
#
loop_
_entity.id
_entity.type
_entity.pdbx_description
1 polymer ?
#
loop_
_entity_poly.entity_id
_entity_poly.type
_entity_poly.pdbx_seq_one_letter_code
_entity_poly.pdbx_strand_id
1 'polypeptide(L)'
;MALLTTLCDDFGSRFGGTEGAALAADLLEEKFASYGLANVHKDAYDYDGCCRGGGNLVFVDEGVEKDFEKEKARLAENIVISRSGGIHRMEKYDRAILYDANGFIFQNHYPGYGEVTGTVGWNHEAVIPGIGISYETGEFLHRLSRQNGAVRVRIKTTDAYRRTTAWNIVGELRGTTHPEEVIIVGCHYDGHDITQGANDPLSGMVVVTEMARVLSAYAGDGLARTVRFIAWSNEEVGLFGAYHDAQGLGDNLAHVRFVWNLDSAGSPGGRKGIQLHRLPDFEPFIGNAAEEMGQDISVGQGTSCYSDHYPYFLKGIPTGSITTVGRPPGRGFGHTAFDTVDKTDAMSIREAAALGARLVLRQLNAESLPLQLREAEEVERFLQEDSGLEQHRLREAVYEKLGKENLRQYCDAVRA
;
A
#
# COMPACT_ATOMS: atom_id res chain seq x y z
N MET A 1 10.92 -18.93 -1.14
CA MET A 1 10.17 -19.31 -2.36
C MET A 1 8.99 -20.27 -2.06
N ALA A 2 9.11 -21.34 -1.28
CA ALA A 2 7.98 -22.24 -1.01
C ALA A 2 6.73 -21.51 -0.47
N LEU A 3 6.89 -20.64 0.55
CA LEU A 3 5.78 -19.85 1.09
C LEU A 3 5.13 -18.95 0.01
N LEU A 4 5.93 -18.31 -0.83
CA LEU A 4 5.41 -17.48 -1.93
C LEU A 4 4.60 -18.32 -2.92
N THR A 5 5.11 -19.48 -3.31
CA THR A 5 4.39 -20.41 -4.21
C THR A 5 3.06 -20.84 -3.59
N THR A 6 3.03 -21.25 -2.32
CA THR A 6 1.78 -21.63 -1.64
C THR A 6 0.77 -20.47 -1.63
N LEU A 7 1.18 -19.26 -1.26
CA LEU A 7 0.28 -18.12 -1.22
C LEU A 7 -0.24 -17.71 -2.61
N CYS A 8 0.56 -17.88 -3.68
CA CYS A 8 0.16 -17.54 -5.05
C CYS A 8 -0.62 -18.65 -5.74
N ASP A 9 -0.04 -19.87 -5.80
CA ASP A 9 -0.51 -20.92 -6.68
C ASP A 9 -1.60 -21.77 -6.00
N ASP A 10 -1.50 -22.02 -4.67
CA ASP A 10 -2.47 -22.83 -3.94
C ASP A 10 -3.68 -22.00 -3.47
N PHE A 11 -3.47 -20.72 -3.05
CA PHE A 11 -4.56 -19.88 -2.52
C PHE A 11 -5.07 -18.86 -3.54
N GLY A 12 -4.31 -18.55 -4.58
CA GLY A 12 -4.69 -17.65 -5.66
C GLY A 12 -4.90 -16.20 -5.19
N SER A 13 -5.95 -15.55 -5.67
CA SER A 13 -6.36 -14.22 -5.21
C SER A 13 -6.74 -14.23 -3.73
N ARG A 14 -6.18 -13.31 -2.97
CA ARG A 14 -6.44 -13.12 -1.53
C ARG A 14 -7.23 -11.84 -1.29
N PHE A 15 -8.11 -11.50 -2.24
CA PHE A 15 -8.99 -10.34 -2.13
C PHE A 15 -9.84 -10.43 -0.85
N GLY A 16 -10.02 -9.29 -0.18
CA GLY A 16 -10.69 -9.24 1.11
C GLY A 16 -12.08 -9.90 1.13
N GLY A 17 -12.32 -10.73 2.14
CA GLY A 17 -13.56 -11.50 2.31
C GLY A 17 -13.67 -12.75 1.43
N THR A 18 -12.61 -13.19 0.77
CA THR A 18 -12.56 -14.45 0.02
C THR A 18 -11.98 -15.59 0.84
N GLU A 19 -12.21 -16.85 0.38
CA GLU A 19 -11.61 -18.05 0.98
C GLU A 19 -10.07 -18.00 0.91
N GLY A 20 -9.50 -17.51 -0.21
CA GLY A 20 -8.05 -17.36 -0.35
C GLY A 20 -7.44 -16.41 0.69
N ALA A 21 -8.12 -15.32 1.05
CA ALA A 21 -7.67 -14.42 2.12
C ALA A 21 -7.70 -15.12 3.49
N ALA A 22 -8.75 -15.92 3.78
CA ALA A 22 -8.86 -16.67 5.03
C ALA A 22 -7.75 -17.74 5.16
N LEU A 23 -7.49 -18.52 4.10
CA LEU A 23 -6.43 -19.52 4.06
C LEU A 23 -5.03 -18.90 4.22
N ALA A 24 -4.80 -17.74 3.63
CA ALA A 24 -3.55 -17.01 3.80
C ALA A 24 -3.36 -16.53 5.24
N ALA A 25 -4.42 -16.02 5.88
CA ALA A 25 -4.39 -15.64 7.30
C ALA A 25 -4.02 -16.82 8.21
N ASP A 26 -4.64 -18.02 8.00
CA ASP A 26 -4.34 -19.22 8.76
C ASP A 26 -2.87 -19.64 8.62
N LEU A 27 -2.35 -19.67 7.38
CA LEU A 27 -0.96 -20.04 7.12
C LEU A 27 0.03 -19.08 7.75
N LEU A 28 -0.22 -17.77 7.69
CA LEU A 28 0.66 -16.75 8.27
C LEU A 28 0.67 -16.84 9.81
N GLU A 29 -0.48 -17.06 10.45
CA GLU A 29 -0.57 -17.29 11.89
C GLU A 29 0.26 -18.52 12.31
N GLU A 30 0.13 -19.66 11.59
CA GLU A 30 0.94 -20.86 11.81
C GLU A 30 2.44 -20.58 11.66
N LYS A 31 2.86 -19.82 10.63
CA LYS A 31 4.26 -19.49 10.40
C LYS A 31 4.82 -18.63 11.52
N PHE A 32 4.13 -17.58 11.94
CA PHE A 32 4.55 -16.74 13.05
C PHE A 32 4.69 -17.55 14.35
N ALA A 33 3.72 -18.40 14.67
CA ALA A 33 3.78 -19.31 15.82
C ALA A 33 4.97 -20.28 15.72
N SER A 34 5.23 -20.85 14.54
CA SER A 34 6.34 -21.78 14.32
C SER A 34 7.71 -21.15 14.46
N TYR A 35 7.82 -19.83 14.30
CA TYR A 35 9.07 -19.08 14.52
C TYR A 35 9.27 -18.65 15.97
N GLY A 36 8.33 -19.01 16.86
CA GLY A 36 8.43 -18.71 18.30
C GLY A 36 8.08 -17.28 18.66
N LEU A 37 7.34 -16.57 17.81
CA LEU A 37 6.81 -15.26 18.17
C LEU A 37 5.79 -15.40 19.30
N ALA A 38 5.79 -14.47 20.23
CA ALA A 38 4.81 -14.37 21.30
C ALA A 38 3.54 -13.63 20.80
N ASN A 39 2.43 -13.81 21.50
CA ASN A 39 1.15 -13.15 21.25
C ASN A 39 0.64 -13.27 19.81
N VAL A 40 0.93 -14.38 19.12
CA VAL A 40 0.42 -14.62 17.77
C VAL A 40 -1.09 -14.74 17.80
N HIS A 41 -1.78 -13.92 17.03
CA HIS A 41 -3.24 -13.91 16.96
C HIS A 41 -3.75 -13.27 15.67
N LYS A 42 -5.01 -13.51 15.32
CA LYS A 42 -5.78 -12.83 14.29
C LYS A 42 -6.58 -11.70 14.93
N ASP A 43 -6.36 -10.47 14.48
CA ASP A 43 -7.10 -9.29 14.92
C ASP A 43 -8.18 -8.90 13.90
N ALA A 44 -9.48 -9.00 14.26
CA ALA A 44 -10.63 -9.00 13.34
C ALA A 44 -11.40 -7.67 13.25
N TYR A 45 -11.89 -7.29 12.04
CA TYR A 45 -12.72 -6.09 11.79
C TYR A 45 -13.66 -6.23 10.57
N ASP A 46 -14.64 -5.30 10.35
CA ASP A 46 -15.72 -5.36 9.33
C ASP A 46 -15.80 -4.13 8.38
N TYR A 47 -16.29 -4.22 7.10
CA TYR A 47 -16.38 -3.14 6.06
C TYR A 47 -17.43 -3.31 4.91
N ASP A 48 -17.83 -2.26 4.06
CA ASP A 48 -18.94 -2.23 3.02
C ASP A 48 -18.69 -1.44 1.67
N GLY A 49 -19.40 -1.58 0.48
CA GLY A 49 -19.34 -0.85 -0.80
C GLY A 49 -20.16 -1.03 -2.14
N CYS A 50 -20.54 -0.12 -3.27
CA CYS A 50 -21.02 -0.28 -4.74
C CYS A 50 -21.36 0.93 -5.68
N CYS A 51 -21.38 0.87 -7.15
CA CYS A 51 -21.84 1.94 -8.14
C CYS A 51 -22.14 1.68 -9.65
N ARG A 52 -22.70 2.71 -10.52
CA ARG A 52 -22.98 2.70 -12.00
C ARG A 52 -22.95 4.07 -12.71
N GLY A 53 -22.60 4.16 -14.08
CA GLY A 53 -22.65 5.38 -14.91
C GLY A 53 -22.46 5.28 -16.45
N GLY A 54 -22.61 6.38 -17.25
CA GLY A 54 -22.44 6.43 -18.72
C GLY A 54 -22.32 7.85 -19.33
N GLY A 55 -21.69 8.01 -20.53
CA GLY A 55 -21.43 9.30 -21.20
C GLY A 55 -20.53 9.18 -22.43
N ASN A 56 -20.06 10.31 -23.01
CA ASN A 56 -19.02 10.32 -24.03
C ASN A 56 -17.63 10.13 -23.41
N LEU A 57 -16.69 9.55 -24.15
CA LEU A 57 -15.31 9.45 -23.72
C LEU A 57 -14.55 10.79 -23.80
N VAL A 58 -13.86 11.14 -22.73
CA VAL A 58 -12.96 12.29 -22.66
C VAL A 58 -11.58 11.81 -22.17
N PHE A 59 -10.57 11.98 -23.00
CA PHE A 59 -9.20 11.56 -22.71
C PHE A 59 -8.45 12.65 -21.93
N VAL A 60 -7.91 12.29 -20.76
CA VAL A 60 -7.13 13.17 -19.89
C VAL A 60 -5.68 12.67 -19.72
N ASP A 61 -5.12 12.14 -20.76
CA ASP A 61 -3.73 11.64 -20.85
C ASP A 61 -3.24 10.97 -19.53
N GLU A 62 -2.28 11.58 -18.83
CA GLU A 62 -1.73 11.08 -17.56
C GLU A 62 -2.61 11.42 -16.34
N GLY A 63 -3.69 12.20 -16.52
CA GLY A 63 -4.64 12.55 -15.48
C GLY A 63 -4.12 13.49 -14.40
N VAL A 64 -3.08 14.26 -14.69
CA VAL A 64 -2.62 15.34 -13.84
C VAL A 64 -3.54 16.57 -14.01
N GLU A 65 -3.50 17.51 -13.08
CA GLU A 65 -4.40 18.68 -13.06
C GLU A 65 -4.49 19.42 -14.40
N LYS A 66 -3.35 19.68 -15.04
CA LYS A 66 -3.30 20.34 -16.35
C LYS A 66 -4.06 19.60 -17.46
N ASP A 67 -4.15 18.28 -17.38
CA ASP A 67 -4.86 17.46 -18.39
C ASP A 67 -6.38 17.58 -18.20
N PHE A 68 -6.83 17.66 -16.95
CA PHE A 68 -8.22 17.94 -16.61
C PHE A 68 -8.63 19.36 -16.98
N GLU A 69 -7.82 20.38 -16.64
CA GLU A 69 -8.09 21.77 -17.00
C GLU A 69 -8.20 21.98 -18.53
N LYS A 70 -7.34 21.31 -19.31
CA LYS A 70 -7.39 21.34 -20.78
C LYS A 70 -8.72 20.84 -21.34
N GLU A 71 -9.32 19.82 -20.76
CA GLU A 71 -10.54 19.19 -21.21
C GLU A 71 -11.80 19.64 -20.42
N LYS A 72 -11.67 20.56 -19.48
CA LYS A 72 -12.67 20.98 -18.50
C LYS A 72 -14.09 21.16 -19.05
N ALA A 73 -14.23 21.79 -20.21
CA ALA A 73 -15.54 22.05 -20.84
C ALA A 73 -16.26 20.76 -21.29
N ARG A 74 -15.59 19.60 -21.30
CA ARG A 74 -16.10 18.32 -21.81
C ARG A 74 -16.23 17.25 -20.73
N LEU A 75 -15.80 17.50 -19.48
CA LEU A 75 -15.71 16.47 -18.46
C LEU A 75 -17.06 16.18 -17.79
N ALA A 76 -17.82 17.23 -17.48
CA ALA A 76 -19.11 17.07 -16.79
C ALA A 76 -20.07 16.12 -17.57
N GLU A 77 -20.71 15.21 -16.83
CA GLU A 77 -21.65 14.21 -17.33
C GLU A 77 -21.07 13.22 -18.38
N ASN A 78 -19.74 13.16 -18.52
CA ASN A 78 -19.05 12.28 -19.46
C ASN A 78 -18.17 11.26 -18.75
N ILE A 79 -17.59 10.32 -19.50
CA ILE A 79 -16.69 9.28 -18.99
C ILE A 79 -15.26 9.71 -19.22
N VAL A 80 -14.51 9.85 -18.14
CA VAL A 80 -13.08 10.17 -18.19
C VAL A 80 -12.26 8.89 -18.41
N ILE A 81 -11.32 8.94 -19.34
CA ILE A 81 -10.30 7.89 -19.52
C ILE A 81 -8.91 8.46 -19.33
N SER A 82 -8.11 7.81 -18.44
CA SER A 82 -6.72 8.17 -18.19
C SER A 82 -5.83 6.92 -18.23
N ARG A 83 -4.56 7.09 -18.62
CA ARG A 83 -3.55 6.02 -18.57
C ARG A 83 -3.07 5.76 -17.16
N SER A 84 -2.64 4.54 -16.86
CA SER A 84 -1.85 4.24 -15.66
C SER A 84 -0.44 4.87 -15.75
N GLY A 85 0.25 5.01 -14.62
CA GLY A 85 1.54 5.73 -14.57
C GLY A 85 1.39 7.22 -14.24
N GLY A 86 2.52 7.91 -14.09
CA GLY A 86 2.55 9.30 -13.63
C GLY A 86 2.11 9.43 -12.17
N ILE A 87 0.88 9.83 -11.94
CA ILE A 87 0.27 9.91 -10.61
C ILE A 87 -0.62 8.69 -10.34
N HIS A 88 -1.00 8.50 -9.08
CA HIS A 88 -1.80 7.35 -8.67
C HIS A 88 -3.23 7.38 -9.25
N ARG A 89 -3.83 6.20 -9.48
CA ARG A 89 -5.20 6.07 -10.03
C ARG A 89 -6.27 6.78 -9.22
N MET A 90 -6.12 6.79 -7.89
CA MET A 90 -7.09 7.46 -7.00
C MET A 90 -7.09 8.97 -7.17
N GLU A 91 -5.94 9.60 -7.38
CA GLU A 91 -5.88 11.04 -7.66
C GLU A 91 -6.61 11.38 -8.95
N LYS A 92 -6.46 10.56 -9.99
CA LYS A 92 -7.16 10.73 -11.28
C LYS A 92 -8.67 10.56 -11.12
N TYR A 93 -9.06 9.56 -10.33
CA TYR A 93 -10.46 9.29 -10.03
C TYR A 93 -11.10 10.43 -9.23
N ASP A 94 -10.44 10.94 -8.20
CA ASP A 94 -10.96 12.05 -7.41
C ASP A 94 -11.07 13.33 -8.23
N ARG A 95 -10.09 13.62 -9.11
CA ARG A 95 -10.23 14.71 -10.07
C ARG A 95 -11.43 14.51 -10.99
N ALA A 96 -11.67 13.30 -11.49
CA ALA A 96 -12.86 13.04 -12.32
C ALA A 96 -14.16 13.39 -11.57
N ILE A 97 -14.28 13.07 -10.29
CA ILE A 97 -15.41 13.46 -9.44
C ILE A 97 -15.48 14.99 -9.27
N LEU A 98 -14.35 15.64 -9.01
CA LEU A 98 -14.30 17.11 -8.83
C LEU A 98 -14.72 17.86 -10.09
N TYR A 99 -14.52 17.28 -11.27
CA TYR A 99 -14.96 17.81 -12.58
C TYR A 99 -16.31 17.25 -13.05
N ASP A 100 -17.14 16.68 -12.17
CA ASP A 100 -18.51 16.19 -12.44
C ASP A 100 -18.60 15.08 -13.51
N ALA A 101 -17.57 14.26 -13.64
CA ALA A 101 -17.62 13.10 -14.54
C ALA A 101 -18.63 12.04 -14.06
N ASN A 102 -19.23 11.32 -15.01
CA ASN A 102 -20.19 10.23 -14.76
C ASN A 102 -19.55 8.84 -14.65
N GLY A 103 -18.23 8.74 -14.85
CA GLY A 103 -17.49 7.49 -14.73
C GLY A 103 -16.02 7.65 -15.10
N PHE A 104 -15.26 6.64 -14.76
CA PHE A 104 -13.81 6.64 -14.88
C PHE A 104 -13.30 5.34 -15.51
N ILE A 105 -12.41 5.46 -16.50
CA ILE A 105 -11.71 4.34 -17.13
C ILE A 105 -10.22 4.50 -16.90
N PHE A 106 -9.60 3.45 -16.36
CA PHE A 106 -8.19 3.38 -16.09
C PHE A 106 -7.51 2.44 -17.09
N GLN A 107 -6.78 3.01 -18.05
CA GLN A 107 -6.11 2.25 -19.11
C GLN A 107 -4.75 1.77 -18.62
N ASN A 108 -4.42 0.48 -18.80
CA ASN A 108 -3.06 -0.02 -18.56
C ASN A 108 -2.05 0.75 -19.42
N HIS A 109 -0.91 1.12 -18.82
CA HIS A 109 0.14 1.88 -19.49
C HIS A 109 1.01 1.00 -20.41
N TYR A 110 1.07 -0.30 -20.14
CA TYR A 110 1.98 -1.23 -20.79
C TYR A 110 1.22 -2.21 -21.69
N PRO A 111 1.64 -2.37 -22.96
CA PRO A 111 1.04 -3.36 -23.85
C PRO A 111 1.35 -4.78 -23.41
N GLY A 112 0.41 -5.70 -23.65
CA GLY A 112 0.60 -7.14 -23.41
C GLY A 112 0.38 -7.62 -21.98
N TYR A 113 -0.02 -6.74 -21.04
CA TYR A 113 -0.32 -7.12 -19.66
C TYR A 113 -1.82 -7.14 -19.34
N GLY A 114 -2.68 -7.13 -20.34
CA GLY A 114 -4.13 -7.21 -20.16
C GLY A 114 -4.74 -6.05 -19.38
N GLU A 115 -5.86 -6.32 -18.75
CA GLU A 115 -6.59 -5.36 -17.93
C GLU A 115 -5.82 -5.05 -16.64
N VAL A 116 -5.90 -3.78 -16.22
CA VAL A 116 -5.40 -3.33 -14.92
C VAL A 116 -6.56 -3.22 -13.94
N THR A 117 -6.37 -3.67 -12.70
CA THR A 117 -7.33 -3.50 -11.62
C THR A 117 -6.85 -2.48 -10.60
N GLY A 118 -7.69 -2.14 -9.64
CA GLY A 118 -7.34 -1.31 -8.50
C GLY A 118 -8.54 -0.59 -7.91
N THR A 119 -8.58 -0.51 -6.61
CA THR A 119 -9.63 0.22 -5.89
C THR A 119 -9.52 1.72 -6.15
N VAL A 120 -10.66 2.37 -6.25
CA VAL A 120 -10.79 3.83 -6.45
C VAL A 120 -11.58 4.51 -5.33
N GLY A 121 -12.37 3.75 -4.60
CA GLY A 121 -13.29 4.26 -3.56
C GLY A 121 -12.65 4.51 -2.19
N TRP A 122 -11.50 3.98 -1.89
CA TRP A 122 -10.77 4.09 -0.61
C TRP A 122 -11.67 4.26 0.64
N ASN A 123 -11.82 3.26 1.46
CA ASN A 123 -12.59 3.26 2.71
C ASN A 123 -14.09 3.63 2.60
N HIS A 124 -14.62 3.83 1.41
CA HIS A 124 -16.01 4.18 1.19
C HIS A 124 -16.48 3.72 -0.17
N GLU A 125 -17.78 3.79 -0.39
CA GLU A 125 -18.40 3.52 -1.69
C GLU A 125 -17.81 4.41 -2.80
N ALA A 126 -17.52 3.82 -3.96
CA ALA A 126 -17.15 4.57 -5.14
C ALA A 126 -18.31 5.51 -5.53
N VAL A 127 -18.01 6.78 -5.80
CA VAL A 127 -19.00 7.82 -6.13
C VAL A 127 -19.50 7.68 -7.56
N ILE A 128 -18.57 7.39 -8.49
CA ILE A 128 -18.85 7.13 -9.91
C ILE A 128 -18.25 5.77 -10.28
N PRO A 129 -18.83 5.04 -11.26
CA PRO A 129 -18.28 3.75 -11.64
C PRO A 129 -16.91 3.88 -12.27
N GLY A 130 -16.00 2.96 -11.89
CA GLY A 130 -14.66 2.85 -12.43
C GLY A 130 -14.41 1.46 -13.00
N ILE A 131 -13.65 1.39 -14.11
CA ILE A 131 -13.17 0.13 -14.67
C ILE A 131 -11.72 0.26 -15.14
N GLY A 132 -10.94 -0.82 -14.97
CA GLY A 132 -9.65 -0.98 -15.62
C GLY A 132 -9.80 -1.62 -17.00
N ILE A 133 -8.97 -1.19 -17.95
CA ILE A 133 -8.90 -1.76 -19.30
C ILE A 133 -7.45 -2.00 -19.71
N SER A 134 -7.26 -2.87 -20.71
CA SER A 134 -5.93 -3.11 -21.28
C SER A 134 -5.42 -1.89 -22.05
N TYR A 135 -4.10 -1.86 -22.28
CA TYR A 135 -3.47 -0.88 -23.16
C TYR A 135 -4.10 -0.90 -24.57
N GLU A 136 -4.30 -2.08 -25.12
CA GLU A 136 -4.83 -2.28 -26.48
C GLU A 136 -6.26 -1.76 -26.62
N THR A 137 -7.10 -2.02 -25.64
CA THR A 137 -8.48 -1.51 -25.60
C THR A 137 -8.50 0.02 -25.53
N GLY A 138 -7.66 0.62 -24.69
CA GLY A 138 -7.53 2.07 -24.59
C GLY A 138 -7.06 2.71 -25.89
N GLU A 139 -6.03 2.15 -26.55
CA GLU A 139 -5.55 2.62 -27.84
C GLU A 139 -6.59 2.44 -28.96
N PHE A 140 -7.39 1.39 -28.92
CA PHE A 140 -8.53 1.24 -29.81
C PHE A 140 -9.55 2.36 -29.63
N LEU A 141 -9.96 2.64 -28.41
CA LEU A 141 -10.90 3.73 -28.10
C LEU A 141 -10.35 5.10 -28.50
N HIS A 142 -9.04 5.32 -28.33
CA HIS A 142 -8.37 6.54 -28.74
C HIS A 142 -8.40 6.73 -30.27
N ARG A 143 -8.12 5.67 -31.04
CA ARG A 143 -8.22 5.72 -32.51
C ARG A 143 -9.66 5.95 -32.97
N LEU A 144 -10.63 5.28 -32.35
CA LEU A 144 -12.04 5.41 -32.65
C LEU A 144 -12.52 6.85 -32.43
N SER A 145 -12.11 7.48 -31.33
CA SER A 145 -12.44 8.89 -31.03
C SER A 145 -11.86 9.85 -32.06
N ARG A 146 -10.63 9.64 -32.50
CA ARG A 146 -10.01 10.48 -33.55
C ARG A 146 -10.74 10.35 -34.89
N GLN A 147 -11.23 9.16 -35.23
CA GLN A 147 -11.91 8.92 -36.49
C GLN A 147 -13.33 9.46 -36.52
N ASN A 148 -14.06 9.35 -35.40
CA ASN A 148 -15.50 9.64 -35.34
C ASN A 148 -15.81 10.94 -34.56
N GLY A 149 -14.81 11.61 -33.99
CA GLY A 149 -14.98 12.83 -33.19
C GLY A 149 -15.51 12.57 -31.77
N ALA A 150 -16.55 11.77 -31.62
CA ALA A 150 -17.10 11.39 -30.31
C ALA A 150 -17.36 9.89 -30.21
N VAL A 151 -16.99 9.29 -29.09
CA VAL A 151 -17.28 7.89 -28.76
C VAL A 151 -18.13 7.86 -27.51
N ARG A 152 -19.33 7.29 -27.61
CA ARG A 152 -20.20 7.12 -26.46
C ARG A 152 -19.98 5.74 -25.84
N VAL A 153 -19.78 5.71 -24.52
CA VAL A 153 -19.60 4.49 -23.75
C VAL A 153 -20.57 4.40 -22.59
N ARG A 154 -20.75 3.17 -22.10
CA ARG A 154 -21.56 2.88 -20.92
C ARG A 154 -20.76 1.94 -20.02
N ILE A 155 -20.55 2.34 -18.79
CA ILE A 155 -19.99 1.50 -17.74
C ILE A 155 -21.14 0.93 -16.90
N LYS A 156 -21.10 -0.36 -16.65
CA LYS A 156 -22.00 -1.04 -15.72
C LYS A 156 -21.16 -1.97 -14.86
N THR A 157 -21.05 -1.67 -13.56
CA THR A 157 -20.51 -2.58 -12.56
C THR A 157 -21.67 -3.35 -11.90
N THR A 158 -21.37 -4.53 -11.38
CA THR A 158 -22.35 -5.39 -10.68
C THR A 158 -21.84 -5.76 -9.29
N ASP A 159 -21.00 -4.90 -8.73
CA ASP A 159 -20.41 -5.06 -7.41
C ASP A 159 -21.54 -5.20 -6.38
N ALA A 160 -21.33 -6.09 -5.42
CA ALA A 160 -22.24 -6.26 -4.31
C ALA A 160 -21.45 -6.08 -3.03
N TYR A 161 -21.95 -5.22 -2.17
CA TYR A 161 -21.34 -4.93 -0.89
C TYR A 161 -22.04 -5.69 0.22
N ARG A 162 -21.25 -6.33 1.01
CA ARG A 162 -21.69 -7.00 2.22
C ARG A 162 -20.68 -6.77 3.33
N ARG A 163 -21.17 -6.65 4.53
CA ARG A 163 -20.31 -6.67 5.71
C ARG A 163 -19.58 -8.01 5.78
N THR A 164 -18.26 -7.97 5.95
CA THR A 164 -17.41 -9.15 6.07
C THR A 164 -16.34 -8.93 7.11
N THR A 165 -15.74 -10.01 7.58
CA THR A 165 -14.66 -9.96 8.57
C THR A 165 -13.33 -10.20 7.88
N ALA A 166 -12.31 -9.44 8.25
CA ALA A 166 -10.93 -9.63 7.85
C ALA A 166 -10.02 -9.67 9.09
N TRP A 167 -8.77 -10.07 8.93
CA TRP A 167 -7.86 -10.30 10.04
C TRP A 167 -6.47 -9.75 9.74
N ASN A 168 -5.90 -8.97 10.66
CA ASN A 168 -4.46 -8.81 10.75
C ASN A 168 -3.87 -10.00 11.50
N ILE A 169 -2.68 -10.46 11.09
CA ILE A 169 -1.95 -11.51 11.79
C ILE A 169 -0.77 -10.88 12.51
N VAL A 170 -0.74 -11.02 13.82
CA VAL A 170 0.23 -10.36 14.70
C VAL A 170 1.06 -11.36 15.46
N GLY A 171 2.36 -11.08 15.64
CA GLY A 171 3.26 -11.85 16.50
C GLY A 171 4.43 -11.01 16.97
N GLU A 172 4.98 -11.28 18.16
CA GLU A 172 6.02 -10.46 18.81
C GLU A 172 7.24 -11.28 19.25
N LEU A 173 8.40 -10.65 19.13
CA LEU A 173 9.60 -11.03 19.90
C LEU A 173 9.83 -9.95 20.94
N ARG A 174 9.62 -10.29 22.21
CA ARG A 174 9.65 -9.35 23.31
C ARG A 174 11.08 -8.94 23.67
N GLY A 175 11.27 -7.63 23.81
CA GLY A 175 12.52 -7.04 24.33
C GLY A 175 12.75 -7.31 25.81
N THR A 176 14.00 -7.17 26.24
CA THR A 176 14.43 -7.44 27.62
C THR A 176 14.74 -6.17 28.42
N THR A 177 15.24 -5.12 27.75
CA THR A 177 15.69 -3.88 28.41
C THR A 177 14.62 -2.77 28.32
N HIS A 178 14.01 -2.64 27.14
CA HIS A 178 12.93 -1.69 26.83
C HIS A 178 11.76 -2.41 26.18
N PRO A 179 11.12 -3.37 26.90
CA PRO A 179 10.06 -4.21 26.31
C PRO A 179 8.81 -3.43 25.90
N GLU A 180 8.63 -2.23 26.42
CA GLU A 180 7.54 -1.30 26.05
C GLU A 180 7.81 -0.58 24.72
N GLU A 181 9.07 -0.38 24.32
CA GLU A 181 9.42 0.24 23.04
C GLU A 181 9.29 -0.78 21.90
N VAL A 182 8.44 -0.47 20.92
CA VAL A 182 8.06 -1.39 19.84
C VAL A 182 8.52 -0.88 18.48
N ILE A 183 9.17 -1.76 17.73
CA ILE A 183 9.40 -1.60 16.29
C ILE A 183 8.41 -2.51 15.56
N ILE A 184 7.56 -1.94 14.72
CA ILE A 184 6.62 -2.71 13.88
C ILE A 184 7.29 -3.02 12.54
N VAL A 185 7.15 -4.25 12.07
CA VAL A 185 7.61 -4.72 10.76
C VAL A 185 6.45 -5.43 10.09
N GLY A 186 5.94 -4.88 9.00
CA GLY A 186 4.75 -5.45 8.36
C GLY A 186 4.72 -5.31 6.85
N CYS A 187 3.77 -6.02 6.28
CA CYS A 187 3.38 -5.99 4.87
C CYS A 187 1.95 -6.49 4.78
N HIS A 188 1.17 -6.02 3.81
CA HIS A 188 -0.13 -6.63 3.58
C HIS A 188 0.00 -8.00 2.91
N TYR A 189 -1.07 -8.81 2.97
CA TYR A 189 -1.08 -10.15 2.39
C TYR A 189 -2.27 -10.40 1.43
N ASP A 190 -3.20 -9.45 1.37
CA ASP A 190 -4.26 -9.45 0.36
C ASP A 190 -3.72 -9.06 -1.02
N GLY A 191 -4.54 -9.21 -2.04
CA GLY A 191 -4.26 -8.80 -3.41
C GLY A 191 -5.58 -8.62 -4.15
N HIS A 192 -5.55 -7.96 -5.31
CA HIS A 192 -6.74 -7.74 -6.13
C HIS A 192 -7.32 -9.06 -6.69
N ASP A 193 -8.59 -9.01 -7.06
CA ASP A 193 -9.40 -10.14 -7.52
C ASP A 193 -8.87 -10.87 -8.77
N ILE A 194 -8.19 -10.18 -9.67
CA ILE A 194 -7.64 -10.75 -10.92
C ILE A 194 -6.16 -11.14 -10.83
N THR A 195 -5.46 -10.84 -9.72
CA THR A 195 -4.02 -11.04 -9.59
C THR A 195 -3.65 -12.11 -8.58
N GLN A 196 -2.53 -12.80 -8.79
CA GLN A 196 -1.89 -13.60 -7.74
C GLN A 196 -1.12 -12.72 -6.73
N GLY A 197 -0.82 -11.46 -7.05
CA GLY A 197 -0.08 -10.53 -6.19
C GLY A 197 1.28 -11.08 -5.73
N ALA A 198 2.01 -11.73 -6.62
CA ALA A 198 3.27 -12.39 -6.27
C ALA A 198 4.38 -11.39 -5.94
N ASN A 199 4.39 -10.26 -6.63
CA ASN A 199 5.29 -9.16 -6.32
C ASN A 199 4.61 -8.18 -5.35
N ASP A 200 3.38 -7.81 -5.63
CA ASP A 200 2.56 -6.89 -4.86
C ASP A 200 1.37 -7.63 -4.22
N PRO A 201 1.43 -7.96 -2.89
CA PRO A 201 2.53 -7.63 -1.94
C PRO A 201 3.45 -8.79 -1.57
N LEU A 202 3.20 -10.02 -2.04
CA LEU A 202 3.75 -11.22 -1.42
C LEU A 202 5.28 -11.30 -1.42
N SER A 203 5.95 -10.61 -2.35
CA SER A 203 7.42 -10.50 -2.28
C SER A 203 7.87 -9.83 -0.97
N GLY A 204 7.12 -8.83 -0.49
CA GLY A 204 7.34 -8.16 0.79
C GLY A 204 6.89 -9.01 1.98
N MET A 205 5.73 -9.69 1.88
CA MET A 205 5.25 -10.56 2.97
C MET A 205 6.22 -11.71 3.26
N VAL A 206 6.83 -12.29 2.22
CA VAL A 206 7.89 -13.29 2.38
C VAL A 206 9.14 -12.70 3.02
N VAL A 207 9.49 -11.43 2.73
CA VAL A 207 10.56 -10.72 3.42
C VAL A 207 10.24 -10.58 4.91
N VAL A 208 9.03 -10.13 5.29
CA VAL A 208 8.60 -10.02 6.69
C VAL A 208 8.70 -11.36 7.43
N THR A 209 8.19 -12.44 6.82
CA THR A 209 8.22 -13.78 7.44
C THR A 209 9.66 -14.31 7.59
N GLU A 210 10.54 -14.05 6.64
CA GLU A 210 11.96 -14.43 6.74
C GLU A 210 12.68 -13.59 7.81
N MET A 211 12.40 -12.30 7.91
CA MET A 211 12.92 -11.46 8.99
C MET A 211 12.45 -11.97 10.36
N ALA A 212 11.18 -12.34 10.51
CA ALA A 212 10.65 -12.92 11.74
C ALA A 212 11.41 -14.21 12.12
N ARG A 213 11.63 -15.11 11.16
CA ARG A 213 12.39 -16.36 11.35
C ARG A 213 13.83 -16.09 11.76
N VAL A 214 14.52 -15.16 11.11
CA VAL A 214 15.93 -14.84 11.40
C VAL A 214 16.05 -14.17 12.76
N LEU A 215 15.24 -13.16 13.06
CA LEU A 215 15.30 -12.43 14.32
C LEU A 215 14.89 -13.30 15.51
N SER A 216 13.97 -14.25 15.34
CA SER A 216 13.64 -15.21 16.41
C SER A 216 14.82 -16.09 16.77
N ALA A 217 15.67 -16.46 15.82
CA ALA A 217 16.89 -17.21 16.10
C ALA A 217 17.94 -16.41 16.92
N TYR A 218 17.92 -15.07 16.79
CA TYR A 218 18.77 -14.17 17.57
C TYR A 218 18.17 -13.74 18.91
N ALA A 219 16.88 -13.96 19.14
CA ALA A 219 16.19 -13.53 20.35
C ALA A 219 16.76 -14.20 21.63
N GLY A 220 17.41 -15.36 21.52
CA GLY A 220 18.11 -16.04 22.61
C GLY A 220 19.28 -15.25 23.20
N ASP A 221 19.91 -14.38 22.42
CA ASP A 221 20.99 -13.47 22.85
C ASP A 221 20.47 -12.16 23.47
N GLY A 222 19.15 -11.98 23.50
CA GLY A 222 18.43 -10.81 24.02
C GLY A 222 18.29 -9.70 22.99
N LEU A 223 17.04 -9.25 22.81
CA LEU A 223 16.71 -8.01 22.11
C LEU A 223 16.43 -6.94 23.17
N ALA A 224 16.93 -5.73 22.99
CA ALA A 224 16.67 -4.67 23.96
C ALA A 224 15.21 -4.17 23.86
N ARG A 225 14.67 -4.02 22.63
CA ARG A 225 13.29 -3.58 22.33
C ARG A 225 12.46 -4.71 21.76
N THR A 226 11.15 -4.57 21.84
CA THR A 226 10.19 -5.49 21.23
C THR A 226 10.10 -5.22 19.71
N VAL A 227 10.11 -6.29 18.91
CA VAL A 227 9.67 -6.23 17.51
C VAL A 227 8.33 -6.92 17.36
N ARG A 228 7.37 -6.22 16.73
CA ARG A 228 6.05 -6.74 16.37
C ARG A 228 6.02 -6.96 14.86
N PHE A 229 5.73 -8.17 14.44
CA PHE A 229 5.49 -8.51 13.03
C PHE A 229 3.99 -8.50 12.76
N ILE A 230 3.58 -7.85 11.66
CA ILE A 230 2.18 -7.77 11.26
C ILE A 230 2.04 -8.12 9.79
N ALA A 231 1.09 -9.02 9.48
CA ALA A 231 0.54 -9.17 8.15
C ALA A 231 -0.80 -8.42 8.13
N TRP A 232 -0.83 -7.24 7.48
CA TRP A 232 -2.05 -6.46 7.35
C TRP A 232 -2.97 -7.06 6.29
N SER A 233 -4.27 -6.89 6.47
CA SER A 233 -5.28 -7.28 5.48
C SER A 233 -5.96 -6.06 4.87
N ASN A 234 -6.52 -6.24 3.67
CA ASN A 234 -7.32 -5.22 2.99
C ASN A 234 -6.58 -3.88 2.76
N GLU A 235 -5.30 -3.96 2.39
CA GLU A 235 -4.55 -2.82 1.89
C GLU A 235 -5.17 -2.32 0.58
N GLU A 236 -5.37 -3.24 -0.35
CA GLU A 236 -5.80 -3.01 -1.72
C GLU A 236 -7.20 -2.40 -1.85
N VAL A 237 -8.00 -2.49 -0.81
CA VAL A 237 -9.34 -1.89 -0.75
C VAL A 237 -9.44 -0.67 0.16
N GLY A 238 -8.33 -0.20 0.73
CA GLY A 238 -8.27 1.06 1.47
C GLY A 238 -7.54 1.04 2.79
N LEU A 239 -6.47 0.27 2.92
CA LEU A 239 -5.58 0.21 4.10
C LEU A 239 -6.32 -0.19 5.39
N PHE A 240 -7.42 -0.95 5.29
CA PHE A 240 -8.29 -1.21 6.45
C PHE A 240 -7.57 -1.87 7.61
N GLY A 241 -6.69 -2.85 7.34
CA GLY A 241 -5.91 -3.53 8.37
C GLY A 241 -4.95 -2.60 9.09
N ALA A 242 -4.24 -1.76 8.37
CA ALA A 242 -3.32 -0.79 8.95
C ALA A 242 -4.05 0.31 9.73
N TYR A 243 -5.20 0.79 9.24
CA TYR A 243 -6.05 1.72 10.00
C TYR A 243 -6.56 1.09 11.28
N HIS A 244 -7.05 -0.15 11.23
CA HIS A 244 -7.53 -0.87 12.40
C HIS A 244 -6.44 -1.01 13.48
N ASP A 245 -5.23 -1.46 13.10
CA ASP A 245 -4.10 -1.59 14.04
C ASP A 245 -3.66 -0.23 14.59
N ALA A 246 -3.48 0.78 13.72
CA ALA A 246 -3.06 2.12 14.15
C ALA A 246 -4.09 2.79 15.09
N GLN A 247 -5.38 2.56 14.89
CA GLN A 247 -6.45 3.03 15.81
C GLN A 247 -6.42 2.26 17.14
N GLY A 248 -6.15 0.95 17.08
CA GLY A 248 -6.09 0.08 18.26
C GLY A 248 -4.91 0.35 19.19
N LEU A 249 -3.92 1.15 18.78
CA LEU A 249 -2.73 1.46 19.62
C LEU A 249 -3.10 2.21 20.90
N GLY A 250 -4.09 3.13 20.88
CA GLY A 250 -4.54 3.87 22.05
C GLY A 250 -3.37 4.49 22.83
N ASP A 251 -3.28 4.23 24.14
CA ASP A 251 -2.20 4.70 25.02
C ASP A 251 -0.81 4.14 24.66
N ASN A 252 -0.75 3.05 23.88
CA ASN A 252 0.52 2.46 23.43
C ASN A 252 1.13 3.20 22.24
N LEU A 253 0.47 4.19 21.69
CA LEU A 253 0.94 4.98 20.55
C LEU A 253 2.37 5.50 20.74
N ALA A 254 2.64 6.10 21.91
CA ALA A 254 3.95 6.66 22.26
C ALA A 254 5.06 5.62 22.40
N HIS A 255 4.70 4.34 22.54
CA HIS A 255 5.65 3.23 22.64
C HIS A 255 6.10 2.72 21.26
N VAL A 256 5.36 3.00 20.18
CA VAL A 256 5.77 2.62 18.83
C VAL A 256 6.84 3.57 18.33
N ARG A 257 8.07 3.05 18.25
CA ARG A 257 9.25 3.86 17.87
C ARG A 257 9.42 3.98 16.36
N PHE A 258 9.00 2.96 15.58
CA PHE A 258 9.11 2.94 14.14
C PHE A 258 8.19 1.90 13.51
N VAL A 259 7.70 2.17 12.29
CA VAL A 259 6.97 1.20 11.46
C VAL A 259 7.70 1.01 10.14
N TRP A 260 8.16 -0.20 9.90
CA TRP A 260 8.65 -0.66 8.59
C TRP A 260 7.50 -1.25 7.79
N ASN A 261 7.11 -0.58 6.72
CA ASN A 261 6.19 -1.11 5.72
C ASN A 261 7.00 -1.71 4.57
N LEU A 262 6.90 -3.02 4.37
CA LEU A 262 7.73 -3.78 3.43
C LEU A 262 6.96 -4.21 2.19
N ASP A 263 5.90 -3.49 1.86
CA ASP A 263 5.12 -3.69 0.64
C ASP A 263 6.04 -3.77 -0.60
N SER A 264 5.94 -4.88 -1.32
CA SER A 264 6.78 -5.17 -2.49
C SER A 264 8.30 -5.07 -2.27
N ALA A 265 8.79 -5.17 -1.02
CA ALA A 265 10.23 -5.01 -0.68
C ALA A 265 11.12 -6.04 -1.39
N GLY A 266 10.59 -7.22 -1.70
CA GLY A 266 11.28 -8.28 -2.45
C GLY A 266 11.29 -8.11 -3.97
N SER A 267 10.77 -7.01 -4.51
CA SER A 267 10.69 -6.76 -5.96
C SER A 267 12.02 -6.97 -6.68
N PRO A 268 12.04 -7.67 -7.82
CA PRO A 268 13.26 -7.92 -8.58
C PRO A 268 13.72 -6.69 -9.38
N GLY A 269 14.97 -6.72 -9.80
CA GLY A 269 15.59 -5.72 -10.67
C GLY A 269 15.94 -4.40 -9.95
N GLY A 270 17.22 -4.10 -9.83
CA GLY A 270 17.74 -2.94 -9.11
C GLY A 270 18.30 -3.27 -7.72
N ARG A 271 18.91 -2.27 -7.09
CA ARG A 271 19.47 -2.38 -5.74
C ARG A 271 18.39 -2.13 -4.69
N LYS A 272 18.56 -2.71 -3.50
CA LYS A 272 17.70 -2.36 -2.36
C LYS A 272 18.12 -1.00 -1.81
N GLY A 273 17.12 -0.20 -1.46
CA GLY A 273 17.29 1.11 -0.84
C GLY A 273 16.27 1.28 0.30
N ILE A 274 16.38 2.38 1.00
CA ILE A 274 15.48 2.75 2.09
C ILE A 274 14.71 4.02 1.68
N GLN A 275 13.41 3.99 1.86
CA GLN A 275 12.56 5.18 1.80
C GLN A 275 12.17 5.54 3.23
N LEU A 276 12.61 6.70 3.70
CA LEU A 276 12.17 7.29 4.97
C LEU A 276 11.03 8.26 4.70
N HIS A 277 9.98 8.22 5.51
CA HIS A 277 8.81 9.07 5.32
C HIS A 277 8.98 10.37 6.11
N ARG A 278 9.73 11.31 5.52
CA ARG A 278 10.05 12.63 6.13
C ARG A 278 10.78 12.53 7.46
N LEU A 279 11.87 11.76 7.50
CA LEU A 279 12.72 11.54 8.68
C LEU A 279 14.20 11.82 8.38
N PRO A 280 14.59 13.06 8.04
CA PRO A 280 15.98 13.36 7.70
C PRO A 280 16.94 13.09 8.87
N ASP A 281 16.52 13.29 10.12
CA ASP A 281 17.34 13.06 11.31
C ASP A 281 17.64 11.57 11.58
N PHE A 282 16.89 10.66 10.94
CA PHE A 282 17.15 9.23 11.02
C PHE A 282 18.07 8.70 9.91
N GLU A 283 18.32 9.48 8.87
CA GLU A 283 19.18 9.10 7.75
C GLU A 283 20.62 8.77 8.20
N PRO A 284 21.27 9.49 9.14
CA PRO A 284 22.57 9.13 9.65
C PRO A 284 22.62 7.75 10.32
N PHE A 285 21.55 7.35 11.01
CA PHE A 285 21.46 5.99 11.59
C PHE A 285 21.51 4.92 10.49
N ILE A 286 20.76 5.11 9.41
CA ILE A 286 20.78 4.18 8.26
C ILE A 286 22.15 4.18 7.58
N GLY A 287 22.76 5.37 7.40
CA GLY A 287 24.10 5.51 6.80
C GLY A 287 25.19 4.77 7.61
N ASN A 288 25.22 4.96 8.90
CA ASN A 288 26.15 4.26 9.79
C ASN A 288 25.93 2.73 9.76
N ALA A 289 24.68 2.29 9.81
CA ALA A 289 24.35 0.89 9.68
C ALA A 289 24.77 0.30 8.33
N ALA A 290 24.63 1.06 7.24
CA ALA A 290 25.07 0.67 5.90
C ALA A 290 26.59 0.50 5.83
N GLU A 291 27.35 1.45 6.39
CA GLU A 291 28.82 1.40 6.47
C GLU A 291 29.30 0.17 7.25
N GLU A 292 28.76 -0.07 8.45
CA GLU A 292 29.07 -1.27 9.25
C GLU A 292 28.75 -2.59 8.53
N MET A 293 27.75 -2.59 7.69
CA MET A 293 27.36 -3.75 6.88
C MET A 293 28.19 -3.92 5.59
N GLY A 294 29.01 -2.91 5.23
CA GLY A 294 29.69 -2.85 3.95
C GLY A 294 28.72 -2.78 2.77
N GLN A 295 27.59 -2.08 2.93
CA GLN A 295 26.52 -1.97 1.94
C GLN A 295 26.43 -0.53 1.42
N ASP A 296 26.25 -0.39 0.11
CA ASP A 296 25.87 0.89 -0.51
C ASP A 296 24.34 0.97 -0.56
N ILE A 297 23.74 1.68 0.39
CA ILE A 297 22.30 1.83 0.53
C ILE A 297 21.87 3.24 0.16
N SER A 298 21.03 3.38 -0.86
CA SER A 298 20.38 4.65 -1.17
C SER A 298 19.27 4.94 -0.17
N VAL A 299 19.25 6.16 0.38
CA VAL A 299 18.18 6.62 1.26
C VAL A 299 17.41 7.73 0.55
N GLY A 300 16.09 7.59 0.46
CA GLY A 300 15.16 8.59 -0.04
C GLY A 300 14.33 9.19 1.09
N GLN A 301 13.89 10.45 0.91
CA GLN A 301 13.00 11.17 1.81
C GLN A 301 11.71 11.50 1.08
N GLY A 302 10.62 10.81 1.34
CA GLY A 302 9.33 11.05 0.70
C GLY A 302 8.26 10.18 1.33
N THR A 303 7.01 10.53 1.15
CA THR A 303 5.89 9.74 1.64
C THR A 303 4.79 9.65 0.60
N SER A 304 3.77 8.83 0.87
CA SER A 304 2.58 8.67 0.03
C SER A 304 1.39 8.29 0.90
N CYS A 305 0.19 8.35 0.30
CA CYS A 305 -1.04 7.89 0.94
C CYS A 305 -1.38 6.42 0.63
N TYR A 306 -0.55 5.70 -0.13
CA TYR A 306 -0.95 4.51 -0.90
C TYR A 306 -0.45 3.18 -0.35
N SER A 307 -0.06 3.10 0.92
CA SER A 307 0.32 1.84 1.54
C SER A 307 0.23 1.92 3.06
N ASP A 308 0.36 0.81 3.75
CA ASP A 308 0.07 0.59 5.17
C ASP A 308 0.86 1.47 6.16
N HIS A 309 1.93 2.14 5.73
CA HIS A 309 2.61 3.14 6.56
C HIS A 309 1.77 4.39 6.82
N TYR A 310 0.82 4.71 5.92
CA TYR A 310 0.11 5.97 5.95
C TYR A 310 -0.78 6.16 7.20
N PRO A 311 -1.59 5.19 7.68
CA PRO A 311 -2.33 5.32 8.92
C PRO A 311 -1.46 5.62 10.15
N TYR A 312 -0.25 5.05 10.22
CA TYR A 312 0.71 5.32 11.28
C TYR A 312 1.36 6.69 11.13
N PHE A 313 1.67 7.11 9.89
CA PHE A 313 2.15 8.45 9.60
C PHE A 313 1.16 9.52 10.07
N LEU A 314 -0.13 9.31 9.84
CA LEU A 314 -1.21 10.20 10.33
C LEU A 314 -1.23 10.32 11.86
N LYS A 315 -0.82 9.28 12.58
CA LYS A 315 -0.66 9.28 14.05
C LYS A 315 0.66 9.91 14.52
N GLY A 316 1.49 10.41 13.62
CA GLY A 316 2.78 10.98 13.94
C GLY A 316 3.91 9.95 14.12
N ILE A 317 3.63 8.66 13.99
CA ILE A 317 4.64 7.61 14.16
C ILE A 317 5.67 7.68 13.04
N PRO A 318 6.99 7.58 13.34
CA PRO A 318 8.04 7.44 12.34
C PRO A 318 7.87 6.19 11.49
N THR A 319 7.93 6.33 10.16
CA THR A 319 7.72 5.23 9.23
C THR A 319 8.76 5.19 8.12
N GLY A 320 9.01 4.02 7.56
CA GLY A 320 9.89 3.83 6.41
C GLY A 320 9.64 2.51 5.70
N SER A 321 10.27 2.35 4.53
CA SER A 321 10.09 1.17 3.66
C SER A 321 11.42 0.72 3.08
N ILE A 322 11.52 -0.57 2.74
CA ILE A 322 12.58 -1.08 1.87
C ILE A 322 12.07 -0.99 0.43
N THR A 323 12.84 -0.33 -0.42
CA THR A 323 12.49 -0.09 -1.83
C THR A 323 13.46 -0.77 -2.77
N THR A 324 13.12 -0.80 -4.06
CA THR A 324 14.03 -1.22 -5.12
C THR A 324 14.39 -0.02 -5.99
N VAL A 325 15.65 0.42 -5.93
CA VAL A 325 16.21 1.55 -6.69
C VAL A 325 16.71 1.08 -8.05
N GLY A 326 16.47 1.88 -9.09
CA GLY A 326 16.92 1.57 -10.45
C GLY A 326 16.12 0.46 -11.13
N ARG A 327 14.84 0.31 -10.79
CA ARG A 327 13.94 -0.61 -11.50
C ARG A 327 13.97 -0.35 -13.01
N PRO A 328 14.10 -1.38 -13.84
CA PRO A 328 13.88 -1.21 -15.27
C PRO A 328 12.47 -0.67 -15.53
N PRO A 329 12.30 0.26 -16.47
CA PRO A 329 10.96 0.65 -16.91
C PRO A 329 10.24 -0.54 -17.55
N GLY A 330 8.91 -0.52 -17.56
CA GLY A 330 8.12 -1.53 -18.29
C GLY A 330 7.66 -2.73 -17.46
N ARG A 331 7.64 -2.62 -16.14
CA ARG A 331 7.07 -3.64 -15.24
C ARG A 331 5.58 -3.44 -14.99
N GLY A 332 4.79 -3.38 -16.05
CA GLY A 332 3.35 -3.10 -15.99
C GLY A 332 2.47 -4.27 -15.56
N PHE A 333 2.99 -5.28 -14.86
CA PHE A 333 2.22 -6.44 -14.44
C PHE A 333 1.57 -6.27 -13.05
N GLY A 334 2.03 -5.35 -12.21
CA GLY A 334 1.36 -5.06 -10.93
C GLY A 334 -0.10 -4.70 -11.15
N HIS A 335 -0.99 -5.17 -10.30
CA HIS A 335 -2.43 -5.03 -10.43
C HIS A 335 -3.01 -5.60 -11.76
N THR A 336 -2.40 -6.66 -12.28
CA THR A 336 -2.90 -7.42 -13.44
C THR A 336 -2.84 -8.91 -13.17
N ALA A 337 -3.48 -9.71 -14.01
CA ALA A 337 -3.39 -11.17 -13.95
C ALA A 337 -1.96 -11.72 -14.20
N PHE A 338 -1.02 -10.86 -14.57
CA PHE A 338 0.37 -11.21 -14.85
C PHE A 338 1.32 -11.01 -13.66
N ASP A 339 0.85 -10.54 -12.50
CA ASP A 339 1.66 -10.52 -11.27
C ASP A 339 1.70 -11.90 -10.63
N THR A 340 2.52 -12.75 -11.19
CA THR A 340 2.66 -14.19 -10.92
C THR A 340 4.06 -14.53 -10.40
N VAL A 341 4.24 -15.71 -9.79
CA VAL A 341 5.51 -16.13 -9.14
C VAL A 341 6.73 -16.00 -10.06
N ASP A 342 6.58 -16.26 -11.37
CA ASP A 342 7.66 -16.12 -12.36
C ASP A 342 8.15 -14.68 -12.57
N LYS A 343 7.41 -13.68 -12.04
CA LYS A 343 7.80 -12.26 -12.03
C LYS A 343 8.63 -11.88 -10.80
N THR A 344 8.82 -12.80 -9.86
CA THR A 344 9.61 -12.58 -8.64
C THR A 344 11.03 -13.13 -8.78
N ASP A 345 11.92 -12.69 -7.90
CA ASP A 345 13.32 -13.14 -7.87
C ASP A 345 13.75 -13.48 -6.44
N ALA A 346 14.17 -14.74 -6.24
CA ALA A 346 14.61 -15.24 -4.94
C ALA A 346 15.80 -14.47 -4.36
N MET A 347 16.70 -13.98 -5.20
CA MET A 347 17.86 -13.19 -4.72
C MET A 347 17.40 -11.84 -4.20
N SER A 348 16.53 -11.13 -4.93
CA SER A 348 15.97 -9.85 -4.48
C SER A 348 15.20 -9.96 -3.17
N ILE A 349 14.44 -11.06 -2.97
CA ILE A 349 13.74 -11.34 -1.70
C ILE A 349 14.76 -11.57 -0.56
N ARG A 350 15.82 -12.37 -0.81
CA ARG A 350 16.87 -12.61 0.18
C ARG A 350 17.65 -11.35 0.54
N GLU A 351 17.99 -10.51 -0.44
CA GLU A 351 18.66 -9.23 -0.23
C GLU A 351 17.81 -8.29 0.63
N ALA A 352 16.52 -8.18 0.36
CA ALA A 352 15.60 -7.35 1.14
C ALA A 352 15.46 -7.89 2.57
N ALA A 353 15.33 -9.21 2.75
CA ALA A 353 15.20 -9.83 4.07
C ALA A 353 16.50 -9.67 4.89
N ALA A 354 17.67 -9.87 4.26
CA ALA A 354 18.96 -9.70 4.92
C ALA A 354 19.20 -8.23 5.32
N LEU A 355 18.89 -7.28 4.44
CA LEU A 355 18.99 -5.86 4.72
C LEU A 355 18.03 -5.48 5.87
N GLY A 356 16.75 -5.84 5.76
CA GLY A 356 15.74 -5.53 6.76
C GLY A 356 16.05 -6.10 8.13
N ALA A 357 16.38 -7.41 8.22
CA ALA A 357 16.71 -8.05 9.49
C ALA A 357 17.93 -7.39 10.16
N ARG A 358 18.97 -7.05 9.39
CA ARG A 358 20.20 -6.41 9.92
C ARG A 358 19.96 -4.97 10.38
N LEU A 359 19.12 -4.20 9.68
CA LEU A 359 18.73 -2.84 10.09
C LEU A 359 17.84 -2.89 11.33
N VAL A 360 16.81 -3.74 11.35
CA VAL A 360 15.90 -3.87 12.49
C VAL A 360 16.64 -4.36 13.72
N LEU A 361 17.57 -5.35 13.60
CA LEU A 361 18.38 -5.82 14.72
C LEU A 361 19.22 -4.69 15.35
N ARG A 362 19.81 -3.80 14.53
CA ARG A 362 20.54 -2.63 15.02
C ARG A 362 19.63 -1.63 15.71
N GLN A 363 18.45 -1.40 15.14
CA GLN A 363 17.43 -0.52 15.70
C GLN A 363 16.91 -1.05 17.06
N LEU A 364 16.68 -2.37 17.16
CA LEU A 364 16.26 -3.02 18.41
C LEU A 364 17.28 -2.88 19.53
N ASN A 365 18.58 -2.94 19.19
CA ASN A 365 19.67 -2.94 20.17
C ASN A 365 20.43 -1.60 20.29
N ALA A 366 19.99 -0.56 19.58
CA ALA A 366 20.59 0.77 19.70
C ALA A 366 20.42 1.31 21.12
N GLU A 367 21.47 1.94 21.68
CA GLU A 367 21.43 2.59 23.00
C GLU A 367 20.35 3.68 23.03
N SER A 368 20.25 4.47 21.92
CA SER A 368 19.20 5.47 21.73
C SER A 368 18.76 5.48 20.27
N LEU A 369 17.51 5.89 20.03
CA LEU A 369 16.97 6.09 18.69
C LEU A 369 16.62 7.57 18.51
N PRO A 370 17.13 8.25 17.48
CA PRO A 370 16.75 9.63 17.17
C PRO A 370 15.38 9.67 16.50
N LEU A 371 14.39 9.07 17.15
CA LEU A 371 13.02 8.90 16.67
C LEU A 371 12.06 9.37 17.74
N GLN A 372 11.19 10.29 17.38
CA GLN A 372 10.14 10.83 18.25
C GLN A 372 8.80 10.81 17.51
N LEU A 373 7.73 10.69 18.26
CA LEU A 373 6.39 10.91 17.75
C LEU A 373 6.31 12.36 17.24
N ARG A 374 5.79 12.55 16.03
CA ARG A 374 5.59 13.90 15.47
C ARG A 374 4.42 14.57 16.16
N GLU A 375 4.54 15.87 16.36
CA GLU A 375 3.42 16.70 16.81
C GLU A 375 2.34 16.79 15.70
N ALA A 376 1.08 16.97 16.12
CA ALA A 376 -0.05 17.03 15.20
C ALA A 376 0.08 18.14 14.16
N GLU A 377 0.65 19.29 14.55
CA GLU A 377 0.89 20.43 13.66
C GLU A 377 1.93 20.11 12.57
N GLU A 378 2.90 19.25 12.87
CA GLU A 378 3.89 18.81 11.89
C GLU A 378 3.25 17.88 10.86
N VAL A 379 2.43 16.93 11.29
CA VAL A 379 1.67 16.04 10.42
C VAL A 379 0.75 16.85 9.51
N GLU A 380 -0.02 17.80 10.09
CA GLU A 380 -0.92 18.68 9.34
C GLU A 380 -0.17 19.47 8.25
N ARG A 381 1.00 20.02 8.57
CA ARG A 381 1.83 20.72 7.59
C ARG A 381 2.22 19.82 6.42
N PHE A 382 2.62 18.57 6.69
CA PHE A 382 2.93 17.62 5.61
C PHE A 382 1.69 17.31 4.77
N LEU A 383 0.52 17.10 5.37
CA LEU A 383 -0.72 16.86 4.64
C LEU A 383 -1.07 18.01 3.69
N GLN A 384 -0.79 19.24 4.09
CA GLN A 384 -1.08 20.43 3.27
C GLN A 384 -0.02 20.71 2.19
N GLU A 385 1.26 20.46 2.46
CA GLU A 385 2.38 20.95 1.63
C GLU A 385 3.05 19.85 0.80
N ASP A 386 3.04 18.57 1.27
CA ASP A 386 3.77 17.51 0.60
C ASP A 386 3.06 17.02 -0.65
N SER A 387 3.76 17.07 -1.79
CA SER A 387 3.23 16.58 -3.07
C SER A 387 2.96 15.06 -3.08
N GLY A 388 3.65 14.27 -2.25
CA GLY A 388 3.38 12.83 -2.08
C GLY A 388 2.06 12.55 -1.35
N LEU A 389 1.45 13.58 -0.74
CA LEU A 389 0.18 13.49 -0.01
C LEU A 389 -0.97 14.22 -0.73
N GLU A 390 -0.83 14.49 -2.02
CA GLU A 390 -1.87 15.14 -2.85
C GLU A 390 -3.20 14.40 -2.79
N GLN A 391 -3.18 13.09 -2.75
CA GLN A 391 -4.39 12.27 -2.62
C GLN A 391 -5.21 12.61 -1.37
N HIS A 392 -4.57 12.92 -0.25
CA HIS A 392 -5.26 13.34 0.97
C HIS A 392 -6.10 14.61 0.70
N ARG A 393 -5.51 15.63 0.11
CA ARG A 393 -6.18 16.90 -0.20
C ARG A 393 -7.31 16.75 -1.21
N LEU A 394 -7.08 15.97 -2.27
CA LEU A 394 -8.11 15.68 -3.27
C LEU A 394 -9.29 14.96 -2.64
N ARG A 395 -9.03 13.99 -1.76
CA ARG A 395 -10.07 13.24 -1.06
C ARG A 395 -10.89 14.15 -0.14
N GLU A 396 -10.27 15.05 0.60
CA GLU A 396 -10.96 16.06 1.40
C GLU A 396 -11.87 16.94 0.54
N ALA A 397 -11.37 17.43 -0.61
CA ALA A 397 -12.15 18.22 -1.54
C ALA A 397 -13.36 17.45 -2.12
N VAL A 398 -13.19 16.16 -2.41
CA VAL A 398 -14.32 15.29 -2.85
C VAL A 398 -15.39 15.19 -1.77
N TYR A 399 -15.01 14.99 -0.50
CA TYR A 399 -15.97 14.89 0.60
C TYR A 399 -16.69 16.21 0.83
N GLU A 400 -15.99 17.34 0.80
CA GLU A 400 -16.60 18.65 0.88
C GLU A 400 -17.63 18.84 -0.24
N LYS A 401 -17.27 18.52 -1.49
CA LYS A 401 -18.18 18.58 -2.65
C LYS A 401 -19.43 17.71 -2.46
N LEU A 402 -19.29 16.54 -1.86
CA LEU A 402 -20.39 15.59 -1.66
C LEU A 402 -21.22 15.87 -0.39
N GLY A 403 -20.83 16.86 0.41
CA GLY A 403 -21.46 17.14 1.70
C GLY A 403 -21.35 15.99 2.70
N LYS A 404 -20.31 15.15 2.58
CA LYS A 404 -20.04 14.01 3.45
C LYS A 404 -19.00 14.42 4.51
N GLU A 405 -19.41 14.58 5.77
CA GLU A 405 -18.51 14.85 6.90
C GLU A 405 -17.59 13.68 7.27
N ASN A 406 -17.76 12.53 6.63
CA ASN A 406 -17.29 11.23 7.12
C ASN A 406 -15.78 11.01 7.06
N LEU A 407 -14.98 11.73 6.25
CA LEU A 407 -13.53 11.58 6.33
C LEU A 407 -12.94 12.35 7.51
N ARG A 408 -13.46 13.51 7.80
CA ARG A 408 -13.07 14.22 9.03
C ARG A 408 -13.32 13.36 10.25
N GLN A 409 -14.47 12.71 10.36
CA GLN A 409 -14.78 11.79 11.46
C GLN A 409 -13.85 10.58 11.50
N TYR A 410 -13.46 10.03 10.33
CA TYR A 410 -12.51 8.92 10.24
C TYR A 410 -11.07 9.37 10.52
N CYS A 411 -10.64 10.50 9.97
CA CYS A 411 -9.34 11.10 10.29
C CYS A 411 -9.29 11.64 11.71
N ASP A 412 -10.37 12.17 12.27
CA ASP A 412 -10.46 12.62 13.66
C ASP A 412 -10.51 11.43 14.62
N ALA A 413 -11.15 10.31 14.26
CA ALA A 413 -11.03 9.04 14.99
C ALA A 413 -9.61 8.45 14.90
N VAL A 414 -8.89 8.72 13.82
CA VAL A 414 -7.46 8.39 13.69
C VAL A 414 -6.57 9.35 14.48
N ARG A 415 -7.00 10.61 14.71
CA ARG A 415 -6.30 11.61 15.54
C ARG A 415 -6.66 11.54 17.04
N ALA A 416 -7.83 11.04 17.38
CA ALA A 416 -8.30 10.89 18.75
C ALA A 416 -7.87 9.56 19.37
#